data_05771b1dd487519187527dd569cd9634
#
_entry.id   05771b1dd487519187527dd569cd9634
#
_cell.length_a   1.000
_cell.length_b   1.000
_cell.length_c   1.000
_cell.angle_alpha   90.00
_cell.angle_beta   90.00
_cell.angle_gamma   90.00
#
_symmetry.space_group_name_H-M   'P 1'
#
loop_
_entity.id
_entity.type
_entity.pdbx_description
1 polymer ?
#
loop_
_entity_poly.entity_id
_entity_poly.type
_entity_poly.pdbx_seq_one_letter_code
_entity_poly.pdbx_strand_id
1 'polypeptide(L)'
;RSEIARLQSDSDKPVAVIFNLGVNDLSSHNSGNGVDYKGEANAYLACMNTLAEELESDCRLFYMSVNPVNTAMKPTRKEAQLRYFNDRLQSRLNKRFQWIDTYKYLMKNGYSTYNEFKGNIDDGVHYSTCTYKRIYKYCMNAIR
;
A
#
# COMPACT_ATOMS: atom_id res chain seq x y z
N ARG A 1 -3.59 10.47 13.09
CA ARG A 1 -3.22 11.89 13.31
C ARG A 1 -2.44 12.07 14.60
N SER A 2 -2.99 11.69 15.75
CA SER A 2 -2.35 11.87 17.06
C SER A 2 -0.94 11.29 17.14
N GLU A 3 -0.72 10.11 16.57
CA GLU A 3 0.59 9.45 16.59
C GLU A 3 1.62 10.17 15.70
N ILE A 4 1.22 10.65 14.52
CA ILE A 4 2.11 11.43 13.64
C ILE A 4 2.50 12.74 14.33
N ALA A 5 1.53 13.46 14.92
CA ALA A 5 1.81 14.68 15.66
C ALA A 5 2.72 14.42 16.86
N ARG A 6 2.53 13.32 17.58
CA ARG A 6 3.41 12.91 18.67
C ARG A 6 4.84 12.67 18.18
N LEU A 7 5.00 11.92 17.08
CA LEU A 7 6.33 11.67 16.51
C LEU A 7 7.02 12.94 16.04
N GLN A 8 6.26 13.92 15.51
CA GLN A 8 6.80 15.21 15.10
C GLN A 8 7.25 16.03 16.32
N SER A 9 6.47 16.02 17.42
CA SER A 9 6.84 16.73 18.65
C SER A 9 8.05 16.13 19.38
N ASP A 10 8.24 14.82 19.23
CA ASP A 10 9.30 14.07 19.92
C ASP A 10 10.63 14.01 19.13
N SER A 11 10.66 14.61 17.93
CA SER A 11 11.83 14.50 17.04
C SER A 11 12.18 15.85 16.41
N ASP A 12 13.43 16.25 16.53
CA ASP A 12 14.01 17.37 15.77
C ASP A 12 14.23 17.03 14.28
N LYS A 13 13.85 15.82 13.86
CA LYS A 13 14.06 15.34 12.49
C LYS A 13 12.73 15.24 11.74
N PRO A 14 12.73 15.48 10.42
CA PRO A 14 11.54 15.29 9.60
C PRO A 14 10.98 13.88 9.74
N VAL A 15 9.67 13.77 9.94
CA VAL A 15 8.97 12.49 10.01
C VAL A 15 8.60 12.03 8.58
N ALA A 16 8.91 10.78 8.25
CA ALA A 16 8.48 10.14 7.01
C ALA A 16 7.39 9.10 7.32
N VAL A 17 6.25 9.21 6.65
CA VAL A 17 5.12 8.30 6.82
C VAL A 17 4.86 7.56 5.51
N ILE A 18 4.88 6.23 5.56
CA ILE A 18 4.56 5.37 4.41
C ILE A 18 3.19 4.74 4.65
N PHE A 19 2.24 5.00 3.76
CA PHE A 19 0.94 4.35 3.74
C PHE A 19 0.98 3.15 2.78
N ASN A 20 0.56 1.97 3.27
CA ASN A 20 0.35 0.77 2.46
C ASN A 20 -1.03 0.19 2.79
N LEU A 21 -2.05 0.67 2.12
CA LEU A 21 -3.44 0.38 2.40
C LEU A 21 -4.16 -0.05 1.11
N GLY A 22 -5.32 -0.72 1.24
CA GLY A 22 -6.24 -1.03 0.15
C GLY A 22 -6.34 -2.50 -0.24
N VAL A 23 -5.35 -3.36 0.08
CA VAL A 23 -5.38 -4.77 -0.34
C VAL A 23 -6.56 -5.55 0.23
N ASN A 24 -7.02 -5.22 1.44
CA ASN A 24 -8.14 -5.91 2.07
C ASN A 24 -9.48 -5.43 1.52
N ASP A 25 -9.58 -4.15 1.20
CA ASP A 25 -10.80 -3.52 0.68
C ASP A 25 -11.10 -3.96 -0.76
N LEU A 26 -10.10 -4.42 -1.48
CA LEU A 26 -10.21 -4.99 -2.82
C LEU A 26 -10.52 -6.50 -2.82
N SER A 27 -11.04 -7.04 -1.71
CA SER A 27 -11.44 -8.44 -1.59
C SER A 27 -12.96 -8.61 -1.69
N SER A 28 -13.43 -9.50 -2.58
CA SER A 28 -14.86 -9.80 -2.72
C SER A 28 -15.49 -10.50 -1.50
N HIS A 29 -14.68 -10.89 -0.50
CA HIS A 29 -15.22 -11.42 0.76
C HIS A 29 -15.95 -10.36 1.60
N ASN A 30 -15.64 -9.09 1.38
CA ASN A 30 -16.20 -7.99 2.18
C ASN A 30 -17.51 -7.43 1.62
N SER A 31 -17.92 -7.89 0.42
CA SER A 31 -19.16 -7.45 -0.22
C SER A 31 -19.85 -8.62 -0.91
N GLY A 32 -21.07 -8.94 -0.53
CA GLY A 32 -21.86 -10.02 -1.13
C GLY A 32 -22.15 -9.86 -2.64
N ASN A 33 -21.91 -8.66 -3.20
CA ASN A 33 -22.21 -8.29 -4.60
C ASN A 33 -20.97 -7.95 -5.43
N GLY A 34 -19.78 -8.37 -5.02
CA GLY A 34 -18.51 -7.97 -5.66
C GLY A 34 -17.94 -6.68 -5.06
N VAL A 35 -16.70 -6.36 -5.42
CA VAL A 35 -15.99 -5.20 -4.89
C VAL A 35 -16.26 -3.98 -5.76
N ASP A 36 -16.74 -2.91 -5.16
CA ASP A 36 -16.73 -1.59 -5.80
C ASP A 36 -15.32 -0.96 -5.71
N TYR A 37 -14.38 -1.57 -6.44
CA TYR A 37 -12.97 -1.14 -6.45
C TYR A 37 -12.79 0.31 -6.94
N LYS A 38 -13.76 0.86 -7.68
CA LYS A 38 -13.73 2.26 -8.14
C LYS A 38 -14.15 3.21 -7.02
N GLY A 39 -15.21 2.86 -6.31
CA GLY A 39 -15.64 3.58 -5.11
C GLY A 39 -14.56 3.56 -4.03
N GLU A 40 -13.96 2.39 -3.77
CA GLU A 40 -12.84 2.26 -2.84
C GLU A 40 -11.66 3.16 -3.22
N ALA A 41 -11.23 3.16 -4.49
CA ALA A 41 -10.14 4.04 -4.93
C ALA A 41 -10.45 5.52 -4.72
N ASN A 42 -11.70 5.94 -4.96
CA ASN A 42 -12.12 7.33 -4.75
C ASN A 42 -12.21 7.68 -3.25
N ALA A 43 -12.68 6.77 -2.40
CA ALA A 43 -12.71 6.95 -0.95
C ALA A 43 -11.30 7.11 -0.36
N TYR A 44 -10.36 6.26 -0.80
CA TYR A 44 -8.95 6.39 -0.42
C TYR A 44 -8.34 7.70 -0.88
N LEU A 45 -8.61 8.14 -2.12
CA LEU A 45 -8.15 9.44 -2.62
C LEU A 45 -8.66 10.60 -1.77
N ALA A 46 -9.95 10.62 -1.44
CA ALA A 46 -10.54 11.67 -0.61
C ALA A 46 -9.86 11.70 0.76
N CYS A 47 -9.75 10.55 1.43
CA CYS A 47 -9.14 10.44 2.74
C CYS A 47 -7.66 10.87 2.75
N MET A 48 -6.86 10.38 1.80
CA MET A 48 -5.43 10.68 1.74
C MET A 48 -5.17 12.14 1.36
N ASN A 49 -5.96 12.72 0.45
CA ASN A 49 -5.80 14.11 0.06
C ASN A 49 -6.15 15.06 1.22
N THR A 50 -7.23 14.79 1.95
CA THR A 50 -7.56 15.52 3.20
C THR A 50 -6.43 15.39 4.22
N LEU A 51 -5.90 14.18 4.42
CA LEU A 51 -4.78 13.96 5.35
C LEU A 51 -3.54 14.77 4.95
N ALA A 52 -3.24 14.86 3.65
CA ALA A 52 -2.11 15.65 3.16
C ALA A 52 -2.26 17.15 3.43
N GLU A 53 -3.50 17.66 3.41
CA GLU A 53 -3.78 19.07 3.71
C GLU A 53 -3.67 19.39 5.20
N GLU A 54 -3.94 18.41 6.05
CA GLU A 54 -3.99 18.59 7.51
C GLU A 54 -2.68 18.30 8.24
N LEU A 55 -1.75 17.58 7.60
CA LEU A 55 -0.45 17.29 8.21
C LEU A 55 0.53 18.45 8.00
N GLU A 56 1.43 18.65 8.97
CA GLU A 56 2.47 19.67 8.92
C GLU A 56 3.34 19.52 7.66
N SER A 57 3.86 20.65 7.17
CA SER A 57 4.58 20.71 5.90
C SER A 57 5.90 19.96 5.90
N ASP A 58 6.52 19.76 7.05
CA ASP A 58 7.77 19.03 7.23
C ASP A 58 7.59 17.50 7.26
N CYS A 59 6.34 17.04 7.34
CA CYS A 59 6.01 15.61 7.23
C CYS A 59 6.14 15.15 5.78
N ARG A 60 7.07 14.22 5.52
CA ARG A 60 7.25 13.59 4.22
C ARG A 60 6.25 12.45 4.06
N LEU A 61 5.39 12.53 3.05
CA LEU A 61 4.33 11.56 2.82
C LEU A 61 4.66 10.64 1.66
N PHE A 62 4.50 9.35 1.88
CA PHE A 62 4.70 8.31 0.86
C PHE A 62 3.47 7.42 0.80
N TYR A 63 3.09 7.05 -0.40
CA TYR A 63 2.08 6.02 -0.62
C TYR A 63 2.71 4.85 -1.38
N MET A 64 2.76 3.70 -0.74
CA MET A 64 3.22 2.47 -1.33
C MET A 64 2.07 1.81 -2.07
N SER A 65 2.26 1.47 -3.34
CA SER A 65 1.24 0.78 -4.14
C SER A 65 0.72 -0.47 -3.43
N VAL A 66 -0.55 -0.79 -3.64
CA VAL A 66 -1.07 -2.12 -3.27
C VAL A 66 -0.26 -3.17 -4.01
N ASN A 67 0.34 -4.07 -3.27
CA ASN A 67 1.22 -5.09 -3.80
C ASN A 67 0.46 -6.17 -4.58
N PRO A 68 1.10 -6.87 -5.54
CA PRO A 68 0.46 -7.95 -6.28
C PRO A 68 0.07 -9.11 -5.35
N VAL A 69 -0.98 -9.83 -5.68
CA VAL A 69 -1.42 -11.03 -4.97
C VAL A 69 -1.32 -12.25 -5.91
N ASN A 70 -1.16 -13.43 -5.34
CA ASN A 70 -1.29 -14.66 -6.10
C ASN A 70 -2.79 -14.97 -6.30
N THR A 71 -3.35 -14.51 -7.42
CA THR A 71 -4.79 -14.64 -7.70
C THR A 71 -5.25 -16.08 -7.91
N ALA A 72 -4.34 -16.99 -8.22
CA ALA A 72 -4.65 -18.43 -8.28
C ALA A 72 -4.97 -18.99 -6.90
N MET A 73 -4.26 -18.52 -5.87
CA MET A 73 -4.48 -18.91 -4.47
C MET A 73 -5.55 -18.05 -3.79
N LYS A 74 -5.78 -16.84 -4.27
CA LYS A 74 -6.74 -15.89 -3.69
C LYS A 74 -7.64 -15.26 -4.77
N PRO A 75 -8.57 -16.03 -5.34
CA PRO A 75 -9.43 -15.57 -6.45
C PRO A 75 -10.41 -14.46 -6.07
N THR A 76 -10.55 -14.17 -4.77
CA THR A 76 -11.37 -13.06 -4.26
C THR A 76 -10.78 -11.67 -4.58
N ARG A 77 -9.54 -11.62 -5.04
CA ARG A 77 -8.86 -10.40 -5.51
C ARG A 77 -8.50 -10.55 -6.98
N LYS A 78 -8.80 -9.53 -7.77
CA LYS A 78 -8.54 -9.53 -9.21
C LYS A 78 -7.41 -8.56 -9.54
N GLU A 79 -6.43 -9.02 -10.30
CA GLU A 79 -5.27 -8.20 -10.67
C GLU A 79 -5.68 -6.89 -11.36
N ALA A 80 -6.66 -6.93 -12.25
CA ALA A 80 -7.16 -5.74 -12.93
C ALA A 80 -7.70 -4.68 -11.95
N GLN A 81 -8.30 -5.09 -10.84
CA GLN A 81 -8.80 -4.18 -9.80
C GLN A 81 -7.65 -3.57 -8.99
N LEU A 82 -6.63 -4.36 -8.65
CA LEU A 82 -5.41 -3.87 -7.98
C LEU A 82 -4.68 -2.84 -8.86
N ARG A 83 -4.53 -3.12 -10.15
CA ARG A 83 -3.91 -2.20 -11.11
C ARG A 83 -4.70 -0.90 -11.23
N TYR A 84 -6.03 -0.99 -11.42
CA TYR A 84 -6.88 0.20 -11.49
C TYR A 84 -6.73 1.07 -10.22
N PHE A 85 -6.78 0.44 -9.04
CA PHE A 85 -6.62 1.14 -7.76
C PHE A 85 -5.28 1.87 -7.71
N ASN A 86 -4.17 1.19 -8.02
CA ASN A 86 -2.84 1.78 -8.03
C ASN A 86 -2.73 2.94 -9.03
N ASP A 87 -3.19 2.74 -10.27
CA ASP A 87 -3.13 3.77 -11.32
C ASP A 87 -3.97 5.00 -10.92
N ARG A 88 -5.15 4.76 -10.33
CA ARG A 88 -6.04 5.83 -9.88
C ARG A 88 -5.41 6.66 -8.76
N LEU A 89 -4.84 6.01 -7.75
CA LEU A 89 -4.17 6.71 -6.66
C LEU A 89 -2.91 7.43 -7.17
N GLN A 90 -2.04 6.76 -7.90
CA GLN A 90 -0.80 7.35 -8.42
C GLN A 90 -1.07 8.63 -9.22
N SER A 91 -2.16 8.65 -10.02
CA SER A 91 -2.48 9.78 -10.88
C SER A 91 -3.20 10.94 -10.20
N ARG A 92 -3.79 10.74 -9.01
CA ARG A 92 -4.72 11.68 -8.39
C ARG A 92 -4.42 12.04 -6.93
N LEU A 93 -3.47 11.36 -6.30
CA LEU A 93 -3.01 11.73 -4.95
C LEU A 93 -2.46 13.16 -4.93
N ASN A 94 -2.64 13.83 -3.81
CA ASN A 94 -2.03 15.14 -3.54
C ASN A 94 -0.53 15.08 -3.81
N LYS A 95 0.01 16.14 -4.40
CA LYS A 95 1.43 16.24 -4.81
C LYS A 95 2.44 16.13 -3.65
N ARG A 96 1.97 16.25 -2.41
CA ARG A 96 2.78 15.98 -1.23
C ARG A 96 3.14 14.49 -1.08
N PHE A 97 2.34 13.58 -1.66
CA PHE A 97 2.66 12.16 -1.66
C PHE A 97 3.71 11.81 -2.71
N GLN A 98 4.77 11.15 -2.28
CA GLN A 98 5.69 10.45 -3.16
C GLN A 98 5.21 9.01 -3.33
N TRP A 99 5.10 8.56 -4.59
CA TRP A 99 4.65 7.20 -4.91
C TRP A 99 5.80 6.21 -4.84
N ILE A 100 5.61 5.10 -4.11
CA ILE A 100 6.55 3.98 -4.07
C ILE A 100 5.93 2.81 -4.82
N ASP A 101 6.40 2.52 -6.04
CA ASP A 101 5.81 1.51 -6.91
C ASP A 101 6.33 0.10 -6.61
N THR A 102 5.97 -0.44 -5.45
CA THR A 102 6.31 -1.81 -5.05
C THR A 102 5.61 -2.84 -5.91
N TYR A 103 4.43 -2.53 -6.46
CA TYR A 103 3.72 -3.42 -7.39
C TYR A 103 4.57 -3.73 -8.61
N LYS A 104 5.00 -2.69 -9.35
CA LYS A 104 5.87 -2.90 -10.53
C LYS A 104 7.21 -3.52 -10.17
N TYR A 105 7.79 -3.13 -9.03
CA TYR A 105 9.02 -3.73 -8.54
C TYR A 105 8.89 -5.23 -8.34
N LEU A 106 7.83 -5.70 -7.68
CA LEU A 106 7.59 -7.12 -7.41
C LEU A 106 7.22 -7.89 -8.68
N MET A 107 6.40 -7.31 -9.56
CA MET A 107 6.06 -7.94 -10.84
C MET A 107 7.29 -8.14 -11.73
N LYS A 108 8.24 -7.20 -11.72
CA LYS A 108 9.49 -7.30 -12.48
C LYS A 108 10.48 -8.30 -11.89
N ASN A 109 10.58 -8.35 -10.55
CA ASN A 109 11.65 -9.09 -9.86
C ASN A 109 11.16 -10.41 -9.24
N GLY A 110 9.87 -10.73 -9.42
CA GLY A 110 9.23 -11.88 -8.80
C GLY A 110 8.94 -11.67 -7.30
N TYR A 111 8.01 -12.45 -6.76
CA TYR A 111 7.66 -12.48 -5.35
C TYR A 111 7.15 -13.88 -4.97
N SER A 112 7.11 -14.16 -3.68
CA SER A 112 6.51 -15.38 -3.14
C SER A 112 5.52 -15.02 -2.05
N THR A 113 4.34 -15.62 -2.12
CA THR A 113 3.29 -15.54 -1.10
C THR A 113 3.30 -16.72 -0.14
N TYR A 114 4.35 -17.53 -0.19
CA TYR A 114 4.62 -18.59 0.78
C TYR A 114 5.12 -17.98 2.09
N ASN A 115 4.26 -18.00 3.12
CA ASN A 115 4.50 -17.30 4.37
C ASN A 115 4.97 -18.26 5.48
N GLU A 116 6.23 -18.14 5.88
CA GLU A 116 6.84 -18.95 6.91
C GLU A 116 6.25 -18.68 8.31
N PHE A 117 5.77 -17.47 8.56
CA PHE A 117 5.21 -17.06 9.85
C PHE A 117 3.79 -17.58 10.09
N LYS A 118 3.08 -17.98 9.04
CA LYS A 118 1.72 -18.53 9.13
C LYS A 118 1.68 -20.05 8.94
N GLY A 119 2.68 -20.75 9.45
CA GLY A 119 2.71 -22.21 9.38
C GLY A 119 3.12 -22.77 8.00
N ASN A 120 3.95 -22.05 7.27
CA ASN A 120 4.45 -22.46 5.96
C ASN A 120 3.32 -22.68 4.93
N ILE A 121 2.38 -21.75 4.84
CA ILE A 121 1.28 -21.80 3.87
C ILE A 121 1.41 -20.69 2.83
N ASP A 122 0.91 -20.96 1.63
CA ASP A 122 0.66 -19.93 0.61
C ASP A 122 -0.79 -19.49 0.69
N ASP A 123 -1.05 -18.31 1.24
CA ASP A 123 -2.39 -17.73 1.30
C ASP A 123 -2.67 -16.72 0.17
N GLY A 124 -1.71 -16.56 -0.72
CA GLY A 124 -1.81 -15.70 -1.89
C GLY A 124 -1.69 -14.20 -1.62
N VAL A 125 -1.58 -13.77 -0.36
CA VAL A 125 -1.60 -12.35 0.04
C VAL A 125 -0.39 -11.96 0.88
N HIS A 126 -0.05 -12.76 1.88
CA HIS A 126 1.09 -12.50 2.74
C HIS A 126 2.36 -13.07 2.11
N TYR A 127 3.43 -12.30 2.16
CA TYR A 127 4.67 -12.64 1.48
C TYR A 127 5.62 -13.45 2.36
N SER A 128 6.54 -14.15 1.68
CA SER A 128 7.70 -14.75 2.32
C SER A 128 8.60 -13.69 2.96
N THR A 129 9.36 -14.10 3.96
CA THR A 129 10.36 -13.25 4.63
C THR A 129 11.33 -12.60 3.64
N CYS A 130 11.74 -13.34 2.63
CA CYS A 130 12.63 -12.83 1.58
C CYS A 130 11.96 -11.71 0.77
N THR A 131 10.69 -11.88 0.39
CA THR A 131 9.94 -10.86 -0.33
C THR A 131 9.73 -9.61 0.52
N TYR A 132 9.35 -9.75 1.80
CA TYR A 132 9.23 -8.60 2.72
C TYR A 132 10.54 -7.83 2.89
N LYS A 133 11.68 -8.51 3.04
CA LYS A 133 13.00 -7.85 3.12
C LYS A 133 13.31 -7.04 1.85
N ARG A 134 12.92 -7.53 0.68
CA ARG A 134 13.10 -6.81 -0.59
C ARG A 134 12.19 -5.59 -0.69
N ILE A 135 10.92 -5.70 -0.29
CA ILE A 135 10.00 -4.57 -0.20
C ILE A 135 10.58 -3.50 0.74
N TYR A 136 11.00 -3.90 1.93
CA TYR A 136 11.60 -2.99 2.90
C TYR A 136 12.79 -2.23 2.31
N LYS A 137 13.76 -2.94 1.71
CA LYS A 137 14.93 -2.31 1.08
C LYS A 137 14.54 -1.34 -0.02
N TYR A 138 13.56 -1.70 -0.85
CA TYR A 138 13.05 -0.85 -1.93
C TYR A 138 12.42 0.44 -1.37
N CYS A 139 11.58 0.32 -0.34
CA CYS A 139 10.99 1.48 0.33
C CYS A 139 12.05 2.36 0.99
N MET A 140 13.01 1.78 1.73
CA MET A 140 14.07 2.53 2.39
C MET A 140 14.96 3.28 1.40
N ASN A 141 15.16 2.77 0.19
CA ASN A 141 15.88 3.49 -0.87
C ASN A 141 15.06 4.65 -1.46
N ALA A 142 13.73 4.50 -1.52
CA ALA A 142 12.84 5.54 -2.04
C ALA A 142 12.68 6.74 -1.08
N ILE A 143 12.85 6.52 0.23
CA ILE A 143 12.68 7.59 1.25
C ILE A 143 13.99 8.31 1.62
N ARG A 144 15.13 7.85 1.14
CA ARG A 144 16.44 8.53 1.31
C ARG A 144 16.55 9.75 0.41
#